data_9f3444e11d3487bb6fd723c57bf4f090
#
_entry.id   9f3444e11d3487bb6fd723c57bf4f090
#
_cell.length_a   1.000
_cell.length_b   1.000
_cell.length_c   1.000
_cell.angle_alpha   90.00
_cell.angle_beta   90.00
_cell.angle_gamma   90.00
#
_symmetry.space_group_name_H-M   'P 1'
#
loop_
_entity.id
_entity.type
_entity.pdbx_description
1 polymer ?
#
loop_
_entity_poly.entity_id
_entity_poly.type
_entity_poly.pdbx_seq_one_letter_code
_entity_poly.pdbx_strand_id
1 'polypeptide(L)'
;MNRGDVYWVNLEPTKGHEINKQRPCVIVSATPINLVRRTVVIVPLSTSAKARPPLVISVNCLDQSVTAICDQIRTVDKSRLVRAAGQLSITDLTALDDGLRQVLVL
;
A
#
# COMPACT_ATOMS: atom_id res chain seq x y z
N MET A 1 2.29 13.05 -5.00
CA MET A 1 1.84 11.75 -4.46
C MET A 1 0.43 11.46 -4.92
N ASN A 2 0.37 10.73 -6.01
CA ASN A 2 -0.90 10.35 -6.62
C ASN A 2 -1.37 9.02 -6.06
N ARG A 3 -2.68 8.83 -6.01
CA ARG A 3 -3.27 7.55 -5.67
C ARG A 3 -2.77 6.48 -6.65
N GLY A 4 -2.28 5.36 -6.12
CA GLY A 4 -1.67 4.29 -6.92
C GLY A 4 -0.16 4.37 -7.02
N ASP A 5 0.46 5.47 -6.62
CA ASP A 5 1.91 5.55 -6.55
C ASP A 5 2.46 4.58 -5.52
N VAL A 6 3.62 4.02 -5.81
CA VAL A 6 4.33 3.12 -4.89
C VAL A 6 5.57 3.86 -4.37
N TYR A 7 5.71 3.85 -3.05
CA TYR A 7 6.88 4.42 -2.36
C TYR A 7 7.48 3.40 -1.42
N TRP A 8 8.79 3.47 -1.25
CA TRP A 8 9.44 2.82 -0.12
C TRP A 8 9.13 3.63 1.13
N VAL A 9 8.58 2.97 2.14
CA VAL A 9 8.10 3.61 3.37
C VAL A 9 8.75 2.96 4.56
N ASN A 10 9.20 3.79 5.50
CA ASN A 10 9.69 3.30 6.80
C ASN A 10 8.49 3.05 7.71
N LEU A 11 8.20 1.80 7.99
CA LEU A 11 7.04 1.38 8.79
C LEU A 11 7.34 1.25 10.28
N GLU A 12 8.60 1.40 10.69
CA GLU A 12 8.97 1.33 12.09
C GLU A 12 8.58 2.61 12.84
N PRO A 13 8.21 2.54 14.13
CA PRO A 13 8.03 1.33 14.94
C PRO A 13 6.70 0.65 14.69
N THR A 14 6.67 -0.68 14.83
CA THR A 14 5.46 -1.49 14.71
C THR A 14 5.34 -2.42 15.91
N LYS A 15 4.18 -3.09 16.05
CA LYS A 15 3.93 -4.03 17.14
C LYS A 15 3.45 -5.37 16.59
N GLY A 16 3.95 -6.45 17.20
CA GLY A 16 3.45 -7.79 16.98
C GLY A 16 3.54 -8.22 15.52
N HIS A 17 2.40 -8.57 14.95
CA HIS A 17 2.28 -9.10 13.60
C HIS A 17 2.14 -8.04 12.50
N GLU A 18 2.28 -6.75 12.84
CA GLU A 18 2.29 -5.70 11.84
C GLU A 18 3.52 -5.83 10.93
N ILE A 19 3.36 -5.50 9.65
CA ILE A 19 4.47 -5.45 8.70
C ILE A 19 5.41 -4.32 9.14
N ASN A 20 6.71 -4.63 9.19
CA ASN A 20 7.72 -3.70 9.70
C ASN A 20 8.81 -3.43 8.66
N LYS A 21 9.84 -2.67 9.07
CA LYS A 21 10.99 -2.27 8.25
C LYS A 21 10.58 -1.32 7.12
N GLN A 22 11.49 -1.10 6.18
CA GLN A 22 11.17 -0.40 4.94
C GLN A 22 10.54 -1.37 3.97
N ARG A 23 9.38 -1.00 3.46
CA ARG A 23 8.63 -1.81 2.50
C ARG A 23 8.11 -0.93 1.38
N PRO A 24 7.99 -1.46 0.17
CA PRO A 24 7.19 -0.76 -0.84
C PRO A 24 5.73 -0.76 -0.38
N CYS A 25 5.09 0.40 -0.51
CA CYS A 25 3.69 0.59 -0.13
C CYS A 25 2.98 1.36 -1.22
N VAL A 26 1.70 1.03 -1.43
CA VAL A 26 0.86 1.74 -2.38
C VAL A 26 0.12 2.86 -1.66
N ILE A 27 0.15 4.07 -2.24
CA ILE A 27 -0.68 5.18 -1.75
C ILE A 27 -2.10 4.95 -2.23
N VAL A 28 -3.04 4.82 -1.30
CA VAL A 28 -4.46 4.58 -1.62
C VAL A 28 -5.36 5.76 -1.29
N SER A 29 -4.88 6.75 -0.58
CA SER A 29 -5.64 7.98 -0.34
C SER A 29 -5.75 8.83 -1.61
N ALA A 30 -6.85 9.56 -1.72
CA ALA A 30 -7.16 10.37 -2.89
C ALA A 30 -6.09 11.44 -3.14
N THR A 31 -5.70 11.62 -4.39
CA THR A 31 -4.66 12.58 -4.78
C THR A 31 -4.90 13.99 -4.22
N PRO A 32 -6.12 14.58 -4.30
CA PRO A 32 -6.35 15.92 -3.72
C PRO A 32 -6.13 15.97 -2.21
N ILE A 33 -6.46 14.89 -1.50
CA ILE A 33 -6.23 14.82 -0.05
C ILE A 33 -4.72 14.75 0.23
N ASN A 34 -3.98 13.99 -0.55
CA ASN A 34 -2.53 13.88 -0.40
C ASN A 34 -1.82 15.22 -0.58
N LEU A 35 -2.40 16.15 -1.36
CA LEU A 35 -1.81 17.46 -1.57
C LEU A 35 -1.92 18.38 -0.34
N VAL A 36 -2.97 18.20 0.47
CA VAL A 36 -3.26 19.15 1.57
C VAL A 36 -2.93 18.58 2.96
N ARG A 37 -2.79 17.27 3.09
CA ARG A 37 -2.50 16.64 4.38
C ARG A 37 -1.01 16.35 4.51
N ARG A 38 -0.52 16.27 5.74
CA ARG A 38 0.86 15.82 6.04
C ARG A 38 0.98 14.30 6.11
N THR A 39 -0.13 13.62 5.94
CA THR A 39 -0.23 12.16 6.01
C THR A 39 -0.76 11.60 4.70
N VAL A 40 -0.49 10.32 4.46
CA VAL A 40 -1.07 9.55 3.37
C VAL A 40 -1.53 8.21 3.91
N VAL A 41 -2.53 7.62 3.27
CA VAL A 41 -2.98 6.26 3.59
C VAL A 41 -2.30 5.31 2.64
N ILE A 42 -1.68 4.26 3.19
CA ILE A 42 -0.91 3.28 2.41
C ILE A 42 -1.37 1.86 2.69
N VAL A 43 -1.08 0.98 1.73
CA VAL A 43 -1.20 -0.47 1.87
C VAL A 43 0.19 -1.07 1.63
N PRO A 44 0.73 -1.82 2.59
CA PRO A 44 2.07 -2.42 2.42
C PRO A 44 2.05 -3.53 1.37
N LEU A 45 3.17 -3.67 0.67
CA LEU A 45 3.42 -4.76 -0.26
C LEU A 45 4.42 -5.74 0.36
N SER A 46 4.25 -7.02 0.04
CA SER A 46 5.11 -8.09 0.55
C SER A 46 5.59 -8.98 -0.60
N THR A 47 6.85 -9.40 -0.54
CA THR A 47 7.41 -10.37 -1.49
C THR A 47 7.23 -11.81 -1.01
N SER A 48 6.91 -12.02 0.26
CA SER A 48 6.86 -13.35 0.89
C SER A 48 5.45 -13.86 1.18
N ALA A 49 4.46 -12.96 1.30
CA ALA A 49 3.10 -13.37 1.60
C ALA A 49 2.43 -14.00 0.37
N LYS A 50 1.63 -15.05 0.60
CA LYS A 50 0.86 -15.70 -0.46
C LYS A 50 -0.46 -14.96 -0.65
N ALA A 51 -0.93 -14.90 -1.90
CA ALA A 51 -2.23 -14.30 -2.21
C ALA A 51 -3.35 -15.03 -1.47
N ARG A 52 -4.24 -14.26 -0.82
CA ARG A 52 -5.43 -14.74 -0.10
C ARG A 52 -6.53 -13.69 -0.20
N PRO A 53 -7.17 -13.54 -1.37
CA PRO A 53 -8.22 -12.54 -1.53
C PRO A 53 -9.36 -12.75 -0.51
N PRO A 54 -9.95 -11.66 0.01
CA PRO A 54 -9.64 -10.26 -0.28
C PRO A 54 -8.52 -9.66 0.58
N LEU A 55 -7.99 -10.41 1.55
CA LEU A 55 -7.00 -9.88 2.50
C LEU A 55 -5.66 -9.57 1.83
N VAL A 56 -5.21 -10.45 0.96
CA VAL A 56 -3.90 -10.36 0.31
C VAL A 56 -4.09 -10.51 -1.20
N ILE A 57 -3.80 -9.44 -1.93
CA ILE A 57 -4.07 -9.33 -3.36
C ILE A 57 -2.74 -9.34 -4.14
N SER A 58 -2.64 -10.19 -5.18
CA SER A 58 -1.48 -10.18 -6.09
C SER A 58 -1.49 -8.92 -6.95
N VAL A 59 -0.36 -8.24 -7.00
CA VAL A 59 -0.12 -7.09 -7.87
C VAL A 59 1.31 -7.16 -8.43
N ASN A 60 1.58 -6.41 -9.48
CA ASN A 60 2.92 -6.34 -10.06
C ASN A 60 3.55 -4.99 -9.73
N CYS A 61 4.77 -5.03 -9.22
CA CYS A 61 5.50 -3.84 -8.82
C CYS A 61 6.99 -4.16 -8.82
N LEU A 62 7.82 -3.17 -9.16
CA LEU A 62 9.28 -3.35 -9.16
C LEU A 62 9.73 -4.54 -10.01
N ASP A 63 9.07 -4.73 -11.16
CA ASP A 63 9.34 -5.80 -12.12
C ASP A 63 9.15 -7.21 -11.55
N GLN A 64 8.32 -7.36 -10.52
CA GLN A 64 8.02 -8.66 -9.94
C GLN A 64 6.59 -8.72 -9.43
N SER A 65 6.11 -9.94 -9.24
CA SER A 65 4.82 -10.18 -8.60
C SER A 65 5.01 -10.06 -7.09
N VAL A 66 4.20 -9.21 -6.46
CA VAL A 66 4.17 -9.01 -5.01
C VAL A 66 2.72 -9.07 -4.54
N THR A 67 2.51 -9.01 -3.24
CA THR A 67 1.16 -9.05 -2.67
C THR A 67 0.88 -7.79 -1.86
N ALA A 68 -0.31 -7.23 -2.01
CA ALA A 68 -0.79 -6.10 -1.22
C ALA A 68 -1.56 -6.63 0.00
N ILE A 69 -1.17 -6.21 1.18
CA ILE A 69 -1.76 -6.67 2.45
C ILE A 69 -2.86 -5.70 2.84
N CYS A 70 -4.06 -5.92 2.32
CA CYS A 70 -5.18 -4.98 2.42
C CYS A 70 -5.61 -4.69 3.86
N ASP A 71 -5.57 -5.68 4.74
CA ASP A 71 -5.97 -5.50 6.13
C ASP A 71 -4.92 -4.78 6.98
N GLN A 72 -3.75 -4.51 6.43
CA GLN A 72 -2.75 -3.67 7.09
C GLN A 72 -2.71 -2.25 6.55
N ILE A 73 -3.79 -1.81 5.93
CA ILE A 73 -3.97 -0.41 5.54
C ILE A 73 -3.74 0.50 6.75
N ARG A 74 -2.95 1.55 6.56
CA ARG A 74 -2.65 2.48 7.65
C ARG A 74 -2.31 3.86 7.13
N THR A 75 -2.44 4.85 8.00
CA THR A 75 -2.00 6.22 7.74
C THR A 75 -0.58 6.39 8.24
N VAL A 76 0.25 7.00 7.43
CA VAL A 76 1.63 7.35 7.82
C VAL A 76 1.90 8.82 7.54
N ASP A 77 2.79 9.42 8.33
CA ASP A 77 3.31 10.76 8.05
C ASP A 77 4.15 10.73 6.77
N LYS A 78 4.07 11.79 5.97
CA LYS A 78 4.85 11.87 4.72
C LYS A 78 6.35 11.77 4.94
N SER A 79 6.84 12.13 6.13
CA SER A 79 8.26 11.98 6.47
C SER A 79 8.74 10.54 6.48
N ARG A 80 7.83 9.57 6.54
CA ARG A 80 8.16 8.15 6.47
C ARG A 80 8.39 7.65 5.05
N LEU A 81 8.02 8.42 4.03
CA LEU A 81 8.23 8.06 2.64
C LEU A 81 9.70 8.34 2.28
N VAL A 82 10.41 7.28 1.87
CA VAL A 82 11.85 7.33 1.63
C VAL A 82 12.14 7.72 0.19
N ARG A 83 11.50 7.02 -0.78
CA ARG A 83 11.68 7.31 -2.20
C ARG A 83 10.55 6.70 -3.02
N ALA A 84 10.29 7.29 -4.18
CA ALA A 84 9.34 6.76 -5.14
C ALA A 84 9.87 5.45 -5.76
N ALA A 85 8.96 4.50 -5.99
CA ALA A 85 9.29 3.18 -6.53
C ALA A 85 8.46 2.82 -7.76
N GLY A 86 7.55 3.67 -8.22
CA GLY A 86 6.72 3.44 -9.40
C GLY A 86 5.24 3.64 -9.13
N GLN A 87 4.42 2.96 -9.93
CA GLN A 87 2.96 3.03 -9.85
C GLN A 87 2.37 1.65 -10.11
N LEU A 88 1.23 1.36 -9.52
CA LEU A 88 0.44 0.20 -9.93
C LEU A 88 -0.26 0.50 -11.26
N SER A 89 -0.44 -0.55 -12.06
CA SER A 89 -1.32 -0.46 -13.23
C SER A 89 -2.76 -0.21 -12.79
N ILE A 90 -3.59 0.30 -13.71
CA ILE A 90 -5.02 0.49 -13.43
C ILE A 90 -5.67 -0.84 -13.07
N THR A 91 -5.30 -1.93 -13.73
CA THR A 91 -5.82 -3.26 -13.45
C THR A 91 -5.52 -3.70 -12.01
N ASP A 92 -4.26 -3.53 -11.59
CA ASP A 92 -3.85 -3.92 -10.23
C ASP A 92 -4.47 -3.01 -9.17
N LEU A 93 -4.56 -1.71 -9.45
CA LEU A 93 -5.19 -0.77 -8.53
C LEU A 93 -6.68 -1.08 -8.36
N THR A 94 -7.36 -1.45 -9.45
CA THR A 94 -8.77 -1.85 -9.39
C THR A 94 -8.96 -3.11 -8.55
N ALA A 95 -8.08 -4.10 -8.70
CA ALA A 95 -8.11 -5.32 -7.88
C ALA A 95 -7.86 -5.01 -6.39
N LEU A 96 -6.93 -4.11 -6.11
CA LEU A 96 -6.65 -3.66 -4.75
C LEU A 96 -7.85 -2.93 -4.16
N ASP A 97 -8.47 -2.04 -4.93
CA ASP A 97 -9.67 -1.32 -4.48
C ASP A 97 -10.80 -2.27 -4.13
N ASP A 98 -11.01 -3.30 -4.94
CA ASP A 98 -12.02 -4.31 -4.66
C ASP A 98 -11.72 -5.05 -3.35
N GLY A 99 -10.47 -5.42 -3.13
CA GLY A 99 -10.05 -6.04 -1.88
C GLY A 99 -10.30 -5.12 -0.68
N LEU A 100 -9.97 -3.84 -0.81
CA LEU A 100 -10.21 -2.86 0.26
C LEU A 100 -11.70 -2.68 0.54
N ARG A 101 -12.55 -2.64 -0.49
CA ARG A 101 -14.00 -2.57 -0.28
C ARG A 101 -14.51 -3.74 0.55
N GLN A 102 -14.03 -4.92 0.28
CA GLN A 102 -14.43 -6.13 0.99
C GLN A 102 -13.91 -6.14 2.43
N VAL A 103 -12.64 -5.79 2.63
CA VAL A 103 -12.02 -5.76 3.96
C VAL A 103 -12.65 -4.69 4.84
N LEU A 104 -12.98 -3.53 4.29
CA LEU A 104 -13.55 -2.40 5.03
C LEU A 104 -15.08 -2.34 4.96
N VAL A 105 -15.70 -3.20 4.18
CA VAL A 105 -17.16 -3.26 3.98
C VAL A 105 -17.70 -1.92 3.44
N LEU A 106 -17.09 -1.47 2.36
CA LEU A 106 -17.49 -0.21 1.69
C LEU A 106 -18.36 -0.45 0.47
#